data_7405607227f9bbea666e5ec635a687a6
#
_entry.id   7405607227f9bbea666e5ec635a687a6
#
_cell.length_a   1.000
_cell.length_b   1.000
_cell.length_c   1.000
_cell.angle_alpha   90.00
_cell.angle_beta   90.00
_cell.angle_gamma   90.00
#
_symmetry.space_group_name_H-M   'P 1'
#
loop_
_entity.id
_entity.type
_entity.pdbx_description
1 polymer ?
#
loop_
_entity_poly.entity_id
_entity_poly.type
_entity_poly.pdbx_seq_one_letter_code
_entity_poly.pdbx_strand_id
1 'polypeptide(L)'
;LTEEIHNIRIAFSDYGTAYCFCITALKNGIDKPSNYSEKKIEQIEERTKKSVAKMKKEKVKKPNIIFVQLESHFDVTQVKGLKFNKDPLENFHKYMKQYSSGQLSMPSYGAGTANSEFELITGMNLDHFGAAEYPYKTVLQDTTTESMATVLKQYGYKAHAIHDNSASFYDRDLVFSQLGFDTFTTKESMNIRKWTENGWAKDGILTGYIMDSLNSTKNQDYVYCISVQGHGDYPTTQIIENPEIKVEGIKDEALKNKYTYYVNQVYQMDQFVGRLVKALEKRGEPTILCMYGDHLPSLDIEDEDLTYGNKYQTSYFMWDNIGLKKQDGTIEAYDLGSEVLNKCNIHTGIMNSFHQTRKGTKNYQKDMKNLQYDMLYGKQYVWNQQNPYKATNLKFGIRPLTVTKAYETKDSVFIVGNNFTNFCQVYVGDVKINTTYHNEHLLEVSKKDLKNGDTFKVSIVSKTPKVLSSSNEYVYQEKSEK
;
A
#
# COMPACT_ATOMS: atom_id res chain seq x y z
N LEU A 1 12.85 -27.37 -0.89
CA LEU A 1 11.91 -27.42 -2.04
C LEU A 1 10.66 -26.56 -1.81
N THR A 2 10.26 -26.26 -0.56
CA THR A 2 9.11 -25.39 -0.24
C THR A 2 9.50 -23.93 0.05
N GLU A 3 10.78 -23.64 0.18
CA GLU A 3 11.28 -22.29 0.52
C GLU A 3 11.37 -21.34 -0.69
N GLU A 4 11.23 -21.84 -1.92
CA GLU A 4 11.40 -21.04 -3.15
C GLU A 4 10.10 -20.69 -3.90
N ILE A 5 8.92 -21.03 -3.36
CA ILE A 5 7.64 -20.80 -4.05
C ILE A 5 7.01 -19.45 -3.64
N HIS A 6 7.79 -18.40 -3.54
CA HIS A 6 7.25 -17.07 -3.24
C HIS A 6 6.73 -16.31 -4.48
N ASN A 7 7.09 -16.79 -5.69
CA ASN A 7 6.54 -16.29 -6.94
C ASN A 7 5.89 -17.43 -7.72
N ILE A 8 4.56 -17.45 -7.74
CA ILE A 8 3.78 -18.54 -8.36
C ILE A 8 4.07 -18.70 -9.85
N ARG A 9 4.39 -17.63 -10.58
CA ARG A 9 4.72 -17.67 -12.01
C ARG A 9 6.04 -18.39 -12.26
N ILE A 10 7.05 -18.11 -11.45
CA ILE A 10 8.35 -18.80 -11.48
C ILE A 10 8.17 -20.25 -11.06
N ALA A 11 7.43 -20.50 -9.98
CA ALA A 11 7.13 -21.85 -9.50
C ALA A 11 6.42 -22.71 -10.56
N PHE A 12 5.49 -22.16 -11.33
CA PHE A 12 4.84 -22.89 -12.44
C PHE A 12 5.83 -23.22 -13.57
N SER A 13 6.78 -22.34 -13.84
CA SER A 13 7.84 -22.57 -14.83
C SER A 13 8.78 -23.70 -14.38
N ASP A 14 9.20 -23.67 -13.13
CA ASP A 14 10.26 -24.55 -12.60
C ASP A 14 9.75 -25.92 -12.15
N TYR A 15 8.55 -25.98 -11.56
CA TYR A 15 8.00 -27.20 -10.94
C TYR A 15 6.79 -27.79 -11.68
N GLY A 16 6.24 -27.07 -12.65
CA GLY A 16 5.10 -27.48 -13.46
C GLY A 16 3.74 -27.34 -12.77
N THR A 17 2.67 -27.31 -13.60
CA THR A 17 1.29 -27.01 -13.19
C THR A 17 0.75 -27.96 -12.12
N ALA A 18 0.97 -29.27 -12.27
CA ALA A 18 0.42 -30.28 -11.35
C ALA A 18 0.99 -30.15 -9.93
N TYR A 19 2.29 -29.90 -9.80
CA TYR A 19 2.95 -29.74 -8.52
C TYR A 19 2.49 -28.45 -7.83
N CYS A 20 2.49 -27.33 -8.55
CA CYS A 20 2.05 -26.05 -8.01
C CYS A 20 0.57 -26.09 -7.61
N PHE A 21 -0.30 -26.72 -8.43
CA PHE A 21 -1.71 -26.92 -8.09
C PHE A 21 -1.88 -27.73 -6.80
N CYS A 22 -1.16 -28.85 -6.65
CA CYS A 22 -1.24 -29.67 -5.43
C CYS A 22 -0.82 -28.91 -4.18
N ILE A 23 0.24 -28.10 -4.25
CA ILE A 23 0.74 -27.34 -3.09
C ILE A 23 -0.20 -26.19 -2.76
N THR A 24 -0.65 -25.42 -3.75
CA THR A 24 -1.52 -24.27 -3.51
C THR A 24 -2.96 -24.66 -3.15
N ALA A 25 -3.46 -25.80 -3.63
CA ALA A 25 -4.80 -26.28 -3.33
C ALA A 25 -4.91 -27.04 -1.99
N LEU A 26 -3.81 -27.62 -1.50
CA LEU A 26 -3.85 -28.51 -0.34
C LEU A 26 -3.35 -27.89 0.98
N LYS A 27 -2.72 -26.71 0.95
CA LYS A 27 -2.18 -26.06 2.16
C LYS A 27 -2.45 -24.55 2.11
N ASN A 28 -3.65 -24.16 2.50
CA ASN A 28 -3.97 -22.77 2.78
C ASN A 28 -3.97 -22.52 4.29
N GLY A 29 -3.53 -21.32 4.68
CA GLY A 29 -3.52 -20.88 6.08
C GLY A 29 -2.29 -21.30 6.86
N ILE A 30 -2.35 -21.08 8.15
CA ILE A 30 -1.30 -21.42 9.11
C ILE A 30 -1.60 -22.77 9.73
N ASP A 31 -0.68 -23.74 9.60
CA ASP A 31 -0.78 -25.02 10.31
C ASP A 31 -0.85 -24.78 11.84
N LYS A 32 -1.83 -25.43 12.49
CA LYS A 32 -1.98 -25.36 13.94
C LYS A 32 -0.68 -25.78 14.62
N PRO A 33 -0.04 -24.89 15.43
CA PRO A 33 1.16 -25.26 16.18
C PRO A 33 0.88 -26.41 17.15
N SER A 34 1.79 -27.38 17.22
CA SER A 34 1.60 -28.58 18.05
C SER A 34 1.40 -28.28 19.55
N ASN A 35 1.90 -27.14 20.01
CA ASN A 35 1.80 -26.69 21.40
C ASN A 35 0.75 -25.58 21.58
N TYR A 36 -0.10 -25.32 20.59
CA TYR A 36 -1.15 -24.31 20.68
C TYR A 36 -2.18 -24.66 21.75
N SER A 37 -2.38 -23.77 22.69
CA SER A 37 -3.36 -23.87 23.78
C SER A 37 -3.59 -22.49 24.41
N GLU A 38 -4.69 -22.31 25.13
CA GLU A 38 -4.97 -21.11 25.92
C GLU A 38 -3.80 -20.76 26.84
N LYS A 39 -3.35 -21.71 27.66
CA LYS A 39 -2.18 -21.56 28.54
C LYS A 39 -0.91 -21.10 27.79
N LYS A 40 -0.71 -21.57 26.53
CA LYS A 40 0.45 -21.14 25.72
C LYS A 40 0.33 -19.68 25.31
N ILE A 41 -0.85 -19.25 24.87
CA ILE A 41 -1.12 -17.85 24.53
C ILE A 41 -0.96 -16.95 25.74
N GLU A 42 -1.58 -17.28 26.86
CA GLU A 42 -1.43 -16.54 28.14
C GLU A 42 0.04 -16.38 28.55
N GLN A 43 0.86 -17.43 28.45
CA GLN A 43 2.29 -17.38 28.76
C GLN A 43 3.06 -16.43 27.85
N ILE A 44 2.70 -16.35 26.54
CA ILE A 44 3.33 -15.41 25.61
C ILE A 44 2.94 -13.98 25.98
N GLU A 45 1.66 -13.73 26.23
CA GLU A 45 1.16 -12.42 26.61
C GLU A 45 1.75 -11.94 27.94
N GLU A 46 1.77 -12.78 28.98
CA GLU A 46 2.35 -12.41 30.28
C GLU A 46 3.83 -12.02 30.17
N ARG A 47 4.61 -12.80 29.40
CA ARG A 47 6.03 -12.49 29.17
C ARG A 47 6.18 -11.16 28.43
N THR A 48 5.35 -10.92 27.43
CA THR A 48 5.33 -9.68 26.65
C THR A 48 4.96 -8.50 27.56
N LYS A 49 3.84 -8.59 28.31
CA LYS A 49 3.38 -7.56 29.25
C LYS A 49 4.43 -7.26 30.34
N LYS A 50 5.07 -8.29 30.91
CA LYS A 50 6.17 -8.12 31.91
C LYS A 50 7.38 -7.40 31.30
N SER A 51 7.69 -7.65 30.03
CA SER A 51 8.80 -6.98 29.33
C SER A 51 8.47 -5.53 28.99
N VAL A 52 7.27 -5.25 28.47
CA VAL A 52 6.78 -3.86 28.25
C VAL A 52 6.80 -3.05 29.54
N ALA A 53 6.36 -3.65 30.68
CA ALA A 53 6.36 -2.96 31.97
C ALA A 53 7.76 -2.54 32.47
N LYS A 54 8.83 -3.17 31.93
CA LYS A 54 10.23 -2.83 32.24
C LYS A 54 10.81 -1.79 31.28
N MET A 55 10.12 -1.50 30.20
CA MET A 55 10.57 -0.45 29.25
C MET A 55 10.50 0.92 29.93
N LYS A 56 11.39 1.82 29.50
CA LYS A 56 11.40 3.18 30.01
C LYS A 56 10.07 3.86 29.70
N LYS A 57 9.40 4.35 30.76
CA LYS A 57 8.14 5.08 30.58
C LYS A 57 8.43 6.50 30.07
N GLU A 58 8.30 6.70 28.80
CA GLU A 58 8.40 8.01 28.16
C GLU A 58 7.04 8.45 27.64
N LYS A 59 6.88 9.77 27.47
CA LYS A 59 5.65 10.31 26.90
C LYS A 59 5.46 9.82 25.47
N VAL A 60 4.27 9.35 25.16
CA VAL A 60 3.89 8.97 23.79
C VAL A 60 4.03 10.19 22.87
N LYS A 61 4.76 10.03 21.78
CA LYS A 61 4.85 11.00 20.69
C LYS A 61 3.75 10.66 19.68
N LYS A 62 3.07 11.69 19.20
CA LYS A 62 1.98 11.54 18.23
C LYS A 62 2.27 12.36 16.96
N PRO A 63 3.31 12.03 16.17
CA PRO A 63 3.49 12.62 14.85
C PRO A 63 2.47 12.04 13.88
N ASN A 64 2.27 12.65 12.72
CA ASN A 64 1.71 11.93 11.58
C ASN A 64 2.65 10.79 11.21
N ILE A 65 2.13 9.63 10.86
CA ILE A 65 2.90 8.45 10.49
C ILE A 65 2.53 8.06 9.06
N ILE A 66 3.51 8.12 8.17
CA ILE A 66 3.31 7.88 6.74
C ILE A 66 4.22 6.75 6.31
N PHE A 67 3.64 5.71 5.73
CA PHE A 67 4.37 4.67 5.01
C PHE A 67 4.10 4.82 3.52
N VAL A 68 5.17 4.78 2.72
CA VAL A 68 5.07 4.73 1.27
C VAL A 68 5.77 3.49 0.78
N GLN A 69 4.99 2.54 0.32
CA GLN A 69 5.44 1.33 -0.34
C GLN A 69 5.65 1.63 -1.82
N LEU A 70 6.91 1.59 -2.25
CA LEU A 70 7.32 1.88 -3.62
C LEU A 70 7.33 0.58 -4.44
N GLU A 71 6.47 0.51 -5.44
CA GLU A 71 6.32 -0.66 -6.32
C GLU A 71 7.61 -1.02 -7.03
N SER A 72 8.05 -2.28 -6.84
CA SER A 72 9.26 -2.84 -7.44
C SER A 72 10.52 -1.98 -7.25
N HIS A 73 10.56 -1.15 -6.19
CA HIS A 73 11.65 -0.21 -5.96
C HIS A 73 12.86 -0.92 -5.35
N PHE A 74 13.97 -0.85 -6.06
CA PHE A 74 15.22 -1.47 -5.68
C PHE A 74 16.39 -0.55 -6.03
N ASP A 75 17.43 -0.56 -5.20
CA ASP A 75 18.66 0.17 -5.48
C ASP A 75 19.48 -0.53 -6.57
N VAL A 76 19.22 -0.15 -7.82
CA VAL A 76 19.87 -0.75 -9.01
C VAL A 76 21.39 -0.54 -9.04
N THR A 77 21.93 0.37 -8.23
CA THR A 77 23.38 0.57 -8.15
C THR A 77 24.09 -0.59 -7.45
N GLN A 78 23.31 -1.48 -6.81
CA GLN A 78 23.79 -2.73 -6.21
C GLN A 78 24.05 -3.83 -7.23
N VAL A 79 23.54 -3.71 -8.47
CA VAL A 79 23.74 -4.73 -9.50
C VAL A 79 25.14 -4.62 -10.08
N LYS A 80 25.93 -5.68 -9.95
CA LYS A 80 27.31 -5.75 -10.43
C LYS A 80 27.41 -5.49 -11.93
N GLY A 81 28.38 -4.69 -12.32
CA GLY A 81 28.67 -4.40 -13.74
C GLY A 81 27.80 -3.34 -14.39
N LEU A 82 26.69 -2.92 -13.78
CA LEU A 82 25.88 -1.80 -14.29
C LEU A 82 26.59 -0.48 -14.05
N LYS A 83 26.47 0.44 -15.01
CA LYS A 83 26.94 1.82 -14.93
C LYS A 83 25.82 2.77 -15.37
N PHE A 84 25.77 3.92 -14.73
CA PHE A 84 24.78 4.97 -14.99
C PHE A 84 25.48 6.30 -15.24
N ASN A 85 24.91 7.15 -16.09
CA ASN A 85 25.44 8.50 -16.37
C ASN A 85 25.28 9.45 -15.16
N LYS A 86 24.33 9.18 -14.28
CA LYS A 86 24.09 9.87 -12.99
C LYS A 86 23.40 8.92 -12.01
N ASP A 87 23.38 9.25 -10.74
CA ASP A 87 22.69 8.46 -9.71
C ASP A 87 21.18 8.43 -9.99
N PRO A 88 20.55 7.26 -10.22
CA PRO A 88 19.12 7.15 -10.43
C PRO A 88 18.29 7.35 -9.17
N LEU A 89 18.91 7.34 -7.98
CA LEU A 89 18.28 7.33 -6.66
C LEU A 89 18.83 8.43 -5.75
N GLU A 90 19.17 9.59 -6.31
CA GLU A 90 19.87 10.68 -5.58
C GLU A 90 19.15 11.11 -4.31
N ASN A 91 17.82 11.28 -4.36
CA ASN A 91 17.02 11.67 -3.18
C ASN A 91 16.96 10.54 -2.15
N PHE A 92 16.71 9.31 -2.58
CA PHE A 92 16.63 8.15 -1.71
C PHE A 92 17.96 7.92 -0.97
N HIS A 93 19.08 7.92 -1.70
CA HIS A 93 20.43 7.82 -1.12
C HIS A 93 20.76 8.98 -0.18
N LYS A 94 20.33 10.21 -0.51
CA LYS A 94 20.47 11.38 0.37
C LYS A 94 19.79 11.14 1.71
N TYR A 95 18.52 10.67 1.69
CA TYR A 95 17.76 10.45 2.92
C TYR A 95 18.26 9.23 3.70
N MET A 96 18.73 8.18 3.03
CA MET A 96 19.39 7.06 3.71
C MET A 96 20.64 7.51 4.47
N LYS A 97 21.44 8.45 3.93
CA LYS A 97 22.61 8.99 4.63
C LYS A 97 22.23 9.81 5.86
N GLN A 98 21.15 10.54 5.81
CA GLN A 98 20.75 11.51 6.85
C GLN A 98 19.88 10.92 7.95
N TYR A 99 19.05 9.94 7.66
CA TYR A 99 18.04 9.37 8.55
C TYR A 99 18.25 7.87 8.76
N SER A 100 17.53 7.30 9.73
CA SER A 100 17.55 5.85 9.97
C SER A 100 17.22 5.08 8.69
N SER A 101 18.04 4.12 8.32
CA SER A 101 17.92 3.41 7.06
C SER A 101 18.58 2.04 7.09
N GLY A 102 18.42 1.26 6.03
CA GLY A 102 19.10 -0.02 5.84
C GLY A 102 18.39 -0.92 4.84
N GLN A 103 18.62 -2.22 4.97
CA GLN A 103 17.96 -3.22 4.17
C GLN A 103 16.66 -3.67 4.84
N LEU A 104 15.65 -3.94 4.03
CA LEU A 104 14.36 -4.49 4.46
C LEU A 104 14.18 -5.87 3.84
N SER A 105 14.10 -6.90 4.67
CA SER A 105 13.83 -8.27 4.20
C SER A 105 12.34 -8.39 3.89
N MET A 106 12.04 -8.75 2.66
CA MET A 106 10.68 -8.80 2.12
C MET A 106 10.23 -10.25 1.89
N PRO A 107 8.92 -10.53 2.00
CA PRO A 107 8.40 -11.89 1.82
C PRO A 107 8.36 -12.34 0.36
N SER A 108 8.59 -11.45 -0.59
CA SER A 108 8.35 -11.68 -2.01
C SER A 108 9.48 -11.16 -2.89
N TYR A 109 9.62 -11.76 -4.10
CA TYR A 109 10.53 -11.36 -5.15
C TYR A 109 9.78 -11.27 -6.49
N GLY A 110 9.99 -10.19 -7.23
CA GLY A 110 9.46 -10.00 -8.60
C GLY A 110 7.95 -9.87 -8.73
N ALA A 111 7.20 -10.04 -7.65
CA ALA A 111 5.75 -9.86 -7.52
C ALA A 111 5.35 -10.03 -6.05
N GLY A 112 4.09 -9.76 -5.72
CA GLY A 112 3.55 -10.03 -4.38
C GLY A 112 3.39 -8.81 -3.49
N THR A 113 3.14 -7.65 -4.07
CA THR A 113 2.92 -6.36 -3.39
C THR A 113 1.99 -6.48 -2.17
N ALA A 114 0.87 -7.22 -2.28
CA ALA A 114 -0.07 -7.43 -1.18
C ALA A 114 0.51 -8.27 -0.02
N ASN A 115 1.50 -9.12 -0.28
CA ASN A 115 2.18 -9.90 0.75
C ASN A 115 3.11 -9.02 1.58
N SER A 116 3.79 -8.07 0.94
CA SER A 116 4.58 -7.04 1.60
C SER A 116 3.71 -6.10 2.46
N GLU A 117 2.54 -5.70 1.95
CA GLU A 117 1.54 -4.95 2.70
C GLU A 117 1.06 -5.70 3.93
N PHE A 118 0.74 -7.01 3.77
CA PHE A 118 0.27 -7.85 4.85
C PHE A 118 1.26 -7.86 6.02
N GLU A 119 2.54 -8.16 5.76
CA GLU A 119 3.55 -8.19 6.81
C GLU A 119 3.70 -6.84 7.52
N LEU A 120 3.79 -5.76 6.77
CA LEU A 120 4.03 -4.45 7.34
C LEU A 120 2.83 -3.92 8.13
N ILE A 121 1.62 -4.10 7.60
CA ILE A 121 0.40 -3.57 8.24
C ILE A 121 0.02 -4.37 9.48
N THR A 122 0.20 -5.71 9.46
CA THR A 122 -0.24 -6.58 10.55
C THR A 122 0.89 -6.94 11.53
N GLY A 123 2.14 -6.83 11.12
CA GLY A 123 3.28 -7.36 11.88
C GLY A 123 3.35 -8.89 11.88
N MET A 124 2.65 -9.58 10.98
CA MET A 124 2.61 -11.03 10.89
C MET A 124 3.57 -11.53 9.80
N ASN A 125 4.29 -12.63 10.07
CA ASN A 125 5.22 -13.21 9.13
C ASN A 125 4.51 -14.14 8.14
N LEU A 126 4.70 -13.91 6.85
CA LEU A 126 4.10 -14.69 5.76
C LEU A 126 4.64 -16.13 5.69
N ASP A 127 5.88 -16.39 6.14
CA ASP A 127 6.49 -17.73 6.16
C ASP A 127 5.71 -18.75 7.00
N HIS A 128 4.80 -18.30 7.84
CA HIS A 128 3.94 -19.18 8.61
C HIS A 128 2.75 -19.72 7.82
N PHE A 129 2.42 -19.12 6.67
CA PHE A 129 1.32 -19.51 5.80
C PHE A 129 1.72 -20.61 4.79
N GLY A 130 0.74 -21.05 4.02
CA GLY A 130 0.98 -21.95 2.89
C GLY A 130 1.85 -21.30 1.81
N ALA A 131 2.55 -22.13 1.05
CA ALA A 131 3.41 -21.64 -0.03
C ALA A 131 2.59 -20.86 -1.07
N ALA A 132 3.10 -19.70 -1.50
CA ALA A 132 2.46 -18.79 -2.45
C ALA A 132 1.07 -18.28 -2.04
N GLU A 133 0.73 -18.34 -0.76
CA GLU A 133 -0.55 -17.83 -0.27
C GLU A 133 -0.56 -16.30 -0.24
N TYR A 134 -1.73 -15.76 -0.54
CA TYR A 134 -2.05 -14.34 -0.37
C TYR A 134 -3.12 -14.22 0.72
N PRO A 135 -2.78 -13.83 1.96
CA PRO A 135 -3.75 -13.65 3.03
C PRO A 135 -4.90 -12.69 2.66
N TYR A 136 -4.66 -11.75 1.75
CA TYR A 136 -5.68 -10.87 1.18
C TYR A 136 -6.74 -11.61 0.37
N LYS A 137 -6.39 -12.76 -0.24
CA LYS A 137 -7.30 -13.59 -1.04
C LYS A 137 -7.87 -14.78 -0.27
N THR A 138 -7.44 -14.97 0.97
CA THR A 138 -7.85 -16.08 1.83
C THR A 138 -8.43 -15.54 3.14
N VAL A 139 -7.71 -15.63 4.24
CA VAL A 139 -8.22 -15.36 5.59
C VAL A 139 -8.76 -13.93 5.79
N LEU A 140 -8.19 -12.92 5.14
CA LEU A 140 -8.65 -11.54 5.28
C LEU A 140 -9.88 -11.20 4.43
N GLN A 141 -10.43 -12.17 3.70
CA GLN A 141 -11.75 -12.00 3.07
C GLN A 141 -12.87 -11.95 4.12
N ASP A 142 -12.72 -12.73 5.20
CA ASP A 142 -13.78 -12.93 6.19
C ASP A 142 -13.36 -12.58 7.62
N THR A 143 -12.06 -12.29 7.85
CA THR A 143 -11.52 -12.12 9.21
C THR A 143 -10.94 -10.72 9.41
N THR A 144 -11.38 -10.05 10.48
CA THR A 144 -10.72 -8.83 10.98
C THR A 144 -9.59 -9.22 11.92
N THR A 145 -8.55 -8.39 12.00
CA THR A 145 -7.43 -8.60 12.91
C THR A 145 -6.78 -7.29 13.35
N GLU A 146 -5.89 -7.37 14.33
CA GLU A 146 -5.04 -6.25 14.70
C GLU A 146 -4.16 -5.81 13.52
N SER A 147 -3.98 -4.52 13.41
CA SER A 147 -3.12 -3.87 12.41
C SER A 147 -2.52 -2.59 12.99
N MET A 148 -1.56 -1.98 12.29
CA MET A 148 -1.09 -0.64 12.65
C MET A 148 -2.23 0.38 12.72
N ALA A 149 -3.20 0.31 11.79
CA ALA A 149 -4.35 1.21 11.80
C ALA A 149 -5.16 1.07 13.09
N THR A 150 -5.46 -0.17 13.50
CA THR A 150 -6.25 -0.42 14.72
C THR A 150 -5.49 -0.03 16.00
N VAL A 151 -4.18 -0.24 16.05
CA VAL A 151 -3.34 0.20 17.18
C VAL A 151 -3.31 1.73 17.27
N LEU A 152 -3.05 2.43 16.17
CA LEU A 152 -2.94 3.88 16.14
C LEU A 152 -4.30 4.58 16.43
N LYS A 153 -5.41 3.97 16.03
CA LYS A 153 -6.76 4.47 16.40
C LYS A 153 -6.99 4.58 17.90
N GLN A 154 -6.37 3.72 18.71
CA GLN A 154 -6.43 3.83 20.17
C GLN A 154 -5.81 5.14 20.71
N TYR A 155 -4.97 5.78 19.90
CA TYR A 155 -4.32 7.06 20.19
C TYR A 155 -5.00 8.26 19.49
N GLY A 156 -6.12 8.03 18.82
CA GLY A 156 -6.92 9.05 18.14
C GLY A 156 -6.54 9.35 16.70
N TYR A 157 -5.70 8.51 16.08
CA TYR A 157 -5.35 8.64 14.65
C TYR A 157 -6.54 8.31 13.75
N LYS A 158 -6.55 8.93 12.57
CA LYS A 158 -7.31 8.45 11.42
C LYS A 158 -6.38 7.67 10.49
N ALA A 159 -6.91 6.62 9.87
CA ALA A 159 -6.14 5.73 9.02
C ALA A 159 -6.58 5.84 7.56
N HIS A 160 -5.65 6.21 6.69
CA HIS A 160 -5.86 6.47 5.27
C HIS A 160 -5.02 5.52 4.43
N ALA A 161 -5.65 4.79 3.51
CA ALA A 161 -4.95 4.03 2.47
C ALA A 161 -5.02 4.80 1.15
N ILE A 162 -3.95 4.75 0.36
CA ILE A 162 -3.84 5.40 -0.95
C ILE A 162 -3.17 4.44 -1.93
N HIS A 163 -3.72 4.28 -3.13
CA HIS A 163 -3.10 3.50 -4.20
C HIS A 163 -3.54 4.04 -5.57
N ASP A 164 -2.59 4.38 -6.42
CA ASP A 164 -2.86 4.86 -7.78
C ASP A 164 -3.16 3.73 -8.79
N ASN A 165 -3.65 2.61 -8.27
CA ASN A 165 -4.22 1.51 -9.04
C ASN A 165 -5.66 1.22 -8.58
N SER A 166 -6.30 0.20 -9.19
CA SER A 166 -7.70 -0.15 -8.99
C SER A 166 -8.01 -0.59 -7.54
N ALA A 167 -9.14 -0.14 -7.02
CA ALA A 167 -9.63 -0.48 -5.68
C ALA A 167 -9.74 -1.99 -5.44
N SER A 168 -10.21 -2.74 -6.44
CA SER A 168 -10.42 -4.18 -6.35
C SER A 168 -9.18 -5.03 -6.60
N PHE A 169 -8.03 -4.41 -6.93
CA PHE A 169 -6.79 -5.15 -7.13
C PHE A 169 -6.30 -5.72 -5.79
N TYR A 170 -6.13 -7.03 -5.72
CA TYR A 170 -5.93 -7.81 -4.48
C TYR A 170 -7.08 -7.69 -3.46
N ASP A 171 -8.31 -7.32 -3.89
CA ASP A 171 -9.48 -7.10 -3.02
C ASP A 171 -9.24 -6.09 -1.88
N ARG A 172 -8.36 -5.10 -2.12
CA ARG A 172 -8.04 -4.07 -1.13
C ARG A 172 -9.26 -3.28 -0.68
N ASP A 173 -10.26 -3.13 -1.53
CA ASP A 173 -11.54 -2.50 -1.21
C ASP A 173 -12.35 -3.23 -0.11
N LEU A 174 -12.07 -4.51 0.13
CA LEU A 174 -12.59 -5.29 1.25
C LEU A 174 -11.55 -5.35 2.37
N VAL A 175 -10.33 -5.78 2.05
CA VAL A 175 -9.29 -6.09 3.04
C VAL A 175 -8.90 -4.89 3.88
N PHE A 176 -8.83 -3.68 3.33
CA PHE A 176 -8.50 -2.50 4.12
C PHE A 176 -9.59 -2.12 5.12
N SER A 177 -10.86 -2.46 4.85
CA SER A 177 -11.91 -2.34 5.86
C SER A 177 -11.71 -3.33 7.01
N GLN A 178 -11.29 -4.56 6.72
CA GLN A 178 -10.96 -5.60 7.72
C GLN A 178 -9.74 -5.23 8.57
N LEU A 179 -8.77 -4.54 7.97
CA LEU A 179 -7.56 -4.05 8.64
C LEU A 179 -7.75 -2.68 9.34
N GLY A 180 -8.96 -2.14 9.33
CA GLY A 180 -9.30 -0.98 10.13
C GLY A 180 -8.99 0.39 9.51
N PHE A 181 -8.75 0.50 8.20
CA PHE A 181 -8.63 1.80 7.53
C PHE A 181 -9.97 2.54 7.49
N ASP A 182 -9.94 3.87 7.56
CA ASP A 182 -11.13 4.73 7.50
C ASP A 182 -11.43 5.18 6.07
N THR A 183 -10.36 5.42 5.27
CA THR A 183 -10.51 5.85 3.87
C THR A 183 -9.57 5.05 2.97
N PHE A 184 -9.98 4.90 1.71
CA PHE A 184 -9.15 4.35 0.65
C PHE A 184 -9.28 5.19 -0.62
N THR A 185 -8.22 5.91 -0.96
CA THR A 185 -8.14 6.72 -2.19
C THR A 185 -7.48 5.90 -3.29
N THR A 186 -8.23 5.64 -4.36
CA THR A 186 -7.83 4.73 -5.43
C THR A 186 -7.78 5.45 -6.78
N LYS A 187 -7.24 4.78 -7.80
CA LYS A 187 -7.19 5.24 -9.18
C LYS A 187 -8.53 5.80 -9.67
N GLU A 188 -9.63 5.16 -9.27
CA GLU A 188 -10.97 5.58 -9.69
C GLU A 188 -11.35 6.96 -9.16
N SER A 189 -10.80 7.36 -8.01
CA SER A 189 -11.01 8.70 -7.42
C SER A 189 -9.90 9.70 -7.71
N MET A 190 -8.95 9.35 -8.60
CA MET A 190 -7.81 10.20 -8.97
C MET A 190 -7.93 10.73 -10.39
N ASN A 191 -7.59 11.99 -10.59
CA ASN A 191 -7.43 12.59 -11.92
C ASN A 191 -5.98 12.40 -12.43
N ILE A 192 -5.63 11.17 -12.81
CA ILE A 192 -4.31 10.81 -13.30
C ILE A 192 -4.12 11.37 -14.70
N ARG A 193 -3.16 12.29 -14.85
CA ARG A 193 -2.84 12.96 -16.12
C ARG A 193 -1.51 12.50 -16.74
N LYS A 194 -0.67 11.82 -15.94
CA LYS A 194 0.65 11.36 -16.38
C LYS A 194 0.73 9.86 -16.22
N TRP A 195 1.11 9.22 -17.31
CA TRP A 195 1.23 7.77 -17.41
C TRP A 195 2.64 7.41 -17.84
N THR A 196 3.10 6.24 -17.47
CA THR A 196 4.32 5.66 -18.02
C THR A 196 4.05 5.24 -19.45
N GLU A 197 5.09 5.02 -20.22
CA GLU A 197 5.02 4.54 -21.60
C GLU A 197 4.32 3.16 -21.67
N ASN A 198 4.29 2.42 -20.57
CA ASN A 198 3.64 1.10 -20.42
C ASN A 198 2.23 1.18 -19.80
N GLY A 199 1.70 2.39 -19.57
CA GLY A 199 0.32 2.61 -19.11
C GLY A 199 0.08 2.53 -17.62
N TRP A 200 1.12 2.59 -16.78
CA TRP A 200 1.00 2.76 -15.34
C TRP A 200 0.90 4.24 -14.95
N ALA A 201 0.21 4.53 -13.86
CA ALA A 201 0.16 5.89 -13.32
C ALA A 201 1.56 6.33 -12.85
N LYS A 202 1.91 7.62 -13.06
CA LYS A 202 3.15 8.18 -12.49
C LYS A 202 2.93 8.64 -11.06
N ASP A 203 3.72 8.13 -10.12
CA ASP A 203 3.58 8.27 -8.66
C ASP A 203 3.61 9.72 -8.15
N GLY A 204 4.07 10.66 -8.98
CA GLY A 204 4.11 12.08 -8.62
C GLY A 204 2.77 12.66 -8.15
N ILE A 205 1.65 12.07 -8.55
CA ILE A 205 0.29 12.47 -8.12
C ILE A 205 0.05 12.16 -6.64
N LEU A 206 0.70 11.13 -6.09
CA LEU A 206 0.49 10.64 -4.73
C LEU A 206 0.82 11.69 -3.67
N THR A 207 1.80 12.59 -3.93
CA THR A 207 2.10 13.71 -3.02
C THR A 207 0.85 14.52 -2.68
N GLY A 208 0.03 14.87 -3.69
CA GLY A 208 -1.20 15.62 -3.49
C GLY A 208 -2.21 14.89 -2.61
N TYR A 209 -2.43 13.59 -2.86
CA TYR A 209 -3.40 12.79 -2.10
C TYR A 209 -2.93 12.46 -0.68
N ILE A 210 -1.61 12.32 -0.45
CA ILE A 210 -1.05 12.23 0.91
C ILE A 210 -1.32 13.53 1.67
N MET A 211 -1.03 14.70 1.06
CA MET A 211 -1.29 15.98 1.69
C MET A 211 -2.78 16.23 1.96
N ASP A 212 -3.67 15.80 1.04
CA ASP A 212 -5.11 15.90 1.24
C ASP A 212 -5.60 15.02 2.41
N SER A 213 -5.01 13.83 2.57
CA SER A 213 -5.30 12.96 3.72
C SER A 213 -4.93 13.64 5.03
N LEU A 214 -3.72 14.23 5.11
CA LEU A 214 -3.27 14.99 6.28
C LEU A 214 -4.09 16.27 6.53
N ASN A 215 -4.74 16.82 5.50
CA ASN A 215 -5.61 18.00 5.63
C ASN A 215 -7.05 17.64 5.99
N SER A 216 -7.44 16.36 5.85
CA SER A 216 -8.82 15.93 6.01
C SER A 216 -9.27 15.84 7.47
N THR A 217 -8.34 15.82 8.41
CA THR A 217 -8.61 15.70 9.84
C THR A 217 -7.91 16.80 10.65
N LYS A 218 -8.30 16.96 11.90
CA LYS A 218 -7.62 17.85 12.86
C LYS A 218 -6.67 17.11 13.80
N ASN A 219 -6.73 15.78 13.78
CA ASN A 219 -5.89 14.90 14.58
C ASN A 219 -4.70 14.42 13.76
N GLN A 220 -3.85 13.62 14.36
CA GLN A 220 -2.78 12.92 13.65
C GLN A 220 -3.34 11.85 12.74
N ASP A 221 -2.65 11.63 11.64
CA ASP A 221 -3.03 10.68 10.61
C ASP A 221 -1.98 9.57 10.45
N TYR A 222 -2.49 8.38 10.21
CA TYR A 222 -1.74 7.25 9.67
C TYR A 222 -2.05 7.12 8.19
N VAL A 223 -1.06 7.29 7.35
CA VAL A 223 -1.20 7.16 5.89
C VAL A 223 -0.38 5.98 5.40
N TYR A 224 -1.02 5.04 4.73
CA TYR A 224 -0.37 3.94 4.03
C TYR A 224 -0.57 4.11 2.52
N CYS A 225 0.49 4.50 1.83
CA CYS A 225 0.47 4.81 0.41
C CYS A 225 1.23 3.76 -0.38
N ILE A 226 0.62 3.24 -1.45
CA ILE A 226 1.17 2.23 -2.33
C ILE A 226 1.31 2.85 -3.71
N SER A 227 2.49 2.80 -4.29
CA SER A 227 2.75 3.29 -5.65
C SER A 227 2.56 2.19 -6.70
N VAL A 228 2.58 2.54 -7.99
CA VAL A 228 2.45 1.58 -9.08
C VAL A 228 3.44 1.81 -10.23
N GLN A 229 4.14 2.94 -10.27
CA GLN A 229 4.94 3.34 -11.42
C GLN A 229 6.04 2.34 -11.80
N GLY A 230 6.65 1.68 -10.80
CA GLY A 230 7.71 0.69 -10.99
C GLY A 230 7.26 -0.67 -11.52
N HIS A 231 5.95 -0.90 -11.64
CA HIS A 231 5.38 -2.21 -11.99
C HIS A 231 5.85 -2.72 -13.37
N GLY A 232 6.18 -4.04 -13.45
CA GLY A 232 6.39 -4.75 -14.73
C GLY A 232 5.09 -4.74 -15.58
N ASP A 233 5.04 -5.22 -16.81
CA ASP A 233 6.01 -5.92 -17.61
C ASP A 233 7.04 -4.96 -18.26
N TYR A 234 8.32 -5.27 -18.13
CA TYR A 234 9.36 -4.41 -18.69
C TYR A 234 9.57 -4.71 -20.18
N PRO A 235 9.55 -3.69 -21.07
CA PRO A 235 9.60 -3.88 -22.52
C PRO A 235 10.99 -4.34 -22.97
N THR A 236 11.01 -5.30 -23.89
CA THR A 236 12.25 -5.82 -24.53
C THR A 236 12.73 -4.94 -25.69
N THR A 237 11.93 -3.96 -26.09
CA THR A 237 12.27 -2.97 -27.13
C THR A 237 12.38 -1.59 -26.49
N GLN A 238 13.15 -0.70 -27.12
CA GLN A 238 13.27 0.68 -26.66
C GLN A 238 11.95 1.44 -26.89
N ILE A 239 11.30 1.87 -25.81
CA ILE A 239 10.07 2.67 -25.85
C ILE A 239 10.27 4.08 -25.26
N ILE A 240 11.37 4.35 -24.56
CA ILE A 240 11.76 5.69 -24.12
C ILE A 240 12.76 6.24 -25.15
N GLU A 241 12.36 7.26 -25.90
CA GLU A 241 13.21 7.84 -26.95
C GLU A 241 14.48 8.50 -26.39
N ASN A 242 14.35 9.26 -25.32
CA ASN A 242 15.46 10.01 -24.69
C ASN A 242 15.52 9.69 -23.19
N PRO A 243 16.11 8.56 -22.80
CA PRO A 243 16.19 8.19 -21.39
C PRO A 243 17.10 9.15 -20.60
N GLU A 244 16.60 9.65 -19.49
CA GLU A 244 17.35 10.52 -18.56
C GLU A 244 18.53 9.76 -17.92
N ILE A 245 18.28 8.50 -17.55
CA ILE A 245 19.29 7.59 -17.05
C ILE A 245 19.68 6.64 -18.18
N LYS A 246 20.94 6.71 -18.55
CA LYS A 246 21.57 5.79 -19.51
C LYS A 246 22.17 4.63 -18.76
N VAL A 247 21.88 3.41 -19.23
CA VAL A 247 22.34 2.14 -18.63
C VAL A 247 23.40 1.51 -19.52
N GLU A 248 24.55 1.20 -18.95
CA GLU A 248 25.66 0.51 -19.60
C GLU A 248 26.01 -0.75 -18.80
N GLY A 249 26.76 -1.67 -19.42
CA GLY A 249 27.21 -2.91 -18.81
C GLY A 249 26.41 -4.15 -19.20
N ILE A 250 25.31 -4.00 -19.94
CA ILE A 250 24.48 -5.11 -20.43
C ILE A 250 24.74 -5.31 -21.93
N LYS A 251 25.06 -6.54 -22.33
CA LYS A 251 25.33 -6.91 -23.73
C LYS A 251 24.06 -7.32 -24.49
N ASP A 252 23.15 -7.99 -23.82
CA ASP A 252 21.86 -8.37 -24.41
C ASP A 252 20.97 -7.16 -24.56
N GLU A 253 20.55 -6.87 -25.79
CA GLU A 253 19.81 -5.65 -26.10
C GLU A 253 18.39 -5.66 -25.51
N ALA A 254 17.74 -6.83 -25.46
CA ALA A 254 16.40 -6.96 -24.87
C ALA A 254 16.44 -6.72 -23.37
N LEU A 255 17.42 -7.29 -22.67
CA LEU A 255 17.64 -7.06 -21.24
C LEU A 255 18.03 -5.63 -20.96
N LYS A 256 18.90 -5.03 -21.79
CA LYS A 256 19.27 -3.60 -21.68
C LYS A 256 18.07 -2.67 -21.80
N ASN A 257 17.13 -2.97 -22.73
CA ASN A 257 15.90 -2.21 -22.88
C ASN A 257 14.99 -2.32 -21.63
N LYS A 258 14.85 -3.52 -21.05
CA LYS A 258 14.14 -3.73 -19.78
C LYS A 258 14.74 -2.87 -18.66
N TYR A 259 16.06 -2.92 -18.47
CA TYR A 259 16.74 -2.13 -17.46
C TYR A 259 16.64 -0.62 -17.73
N THR A 260 16.80 -0.19 -19.00
CA THR A 260 16.67 1.23 -19.35
C THR A 260 15.28 1.76 -19.02
N TYR A 261 14.22 1.01 -19.35
CA TYR A 261 12.86 1.37 -18.97
C TYR A 261 12.71 1.43 -17.45
N TYR A 262 13.03 0.35 -16.74
CA TYR A 262 12.86 0.25 -15.31
C TYR A 262 13.62 1.36 -14.54
N VAL A 263 14.89 1.55 -14.84
CA VAL A 263 15.73 2.56 -14.15
C VAL A 263 15.20 3.98 -14.36
N ASN A 264 14.63 4.28 -15.53
CA ASN A 264 14.01 5.58 -15.76
C ASN A 264 12.69 5.76 -15.02
N GLN A 265 11.92 4.68 -14.77
CA GLN A 265 10.77 4.74 -13.87
C GLN A 265 11.23 4.96 -12.41
N VAL A 266 12.22 4.21 -11.94
CA VAL A 266 12.81 4.38 -10.59
C VAL A 266 13.34 5.81 -10.39
N TYR A 267 14.02 6.39 -11.37
CA TYR A 267 14.48 7.77 -11.33
C TYR A 267 13.32 8.76 -11.15
N GLN A 268 12.21 8.57 -11.85
CA GLN A 268 11.02 9.42 -11.69
C GLN A 268 10.35 9.20 -10.32
N MET A 269 10.35 7.97 -9.81
CA MET A 269 9.91 7.67 -8.44
C MET A 269 10.80 8.37 -7.41
N ASP A 270 12.11 8.41 -7.63
CA ASP A 270 13.05 9.16 -6.77
C ASP A 270 12.74 10.67 -6.75
N GLN A 271 12.32 11.25 -7.88
CA GLN A 271 11.84 12.63 -7.91
C GLN A 271 10.55 12.82 -7.09
N PHE A 272 9.68 11.81 -7.06
CA PHE A 272 8.51 11.81 -6.17
C PHE A 272 8.94 11.77 -4.70
N VAL A 273 9.90 10.91 -4.32
CA VAL A 273 10.48 10.87 -2.97
C VAL A 273 10.94 12.26 -2.51
N GLY A 274 11.74 12.94 -3.33
CA GLY A 274 12.23 14.29 -3.02
C GLY A 274 11.11 15.33 -2.89
N ARG A 275 10.10 15.27 -3.75
CA ARG A 275 8.94 16.19 -3.70
C ARG A 275 8.09 15.97 -2.45
N LEU A 276 7.85 14.72 -2.06
CA LEU A 276 7.06 14.41 -0.87
C LEU A 276 7.74 14.93 0.40
N VAL A 277 9.03 14.65 0.57
CA VAL A 277 9.77 15.15 1.74
C VAL A 277 9.73 16.68 1.81
N LYS A 278 9.99 17.39 0.69
CA LYS A 278 9.88 18.86 0.65
C LYS A 278 8.48 19.37 1.00
N ALA A 279 7.42 18.67 0.59
CA ALA A 279 6.05 19.04 0.92
C ALA A 279 5.78 18.89 2.43
N LEU A 280 6.29 17.82 3.06
CA LEU A 280 6.17 17.57 4.49
C LEU A 280 7.01 18.56 5.32
N GLU A 281 8.23 18.88 4.86
CA GLU A 281 9.06 19.94 5.46
C GLU A 281 8.34 21.29 5.45
N LYS A 282 7.76 21.66 4.31
CA LYS A 282 6.98 22.91 4.17
C LYS A 282 5.73 22.93 5.06
N ARG A 283 5.09 21.76 5.26
CA ARG A 283 3.93 21.63 6.16
C ARG A 283 4.31 21.89 7.62
N GLY A 284 5.49 21.42 8.05
CA GLY A 284 6.05 21.66 9.37
C GLY A 284 5.37 20.93 10.54
N GLU A 285 4.34 20.14 10.29
CA GLU A 285 3.73 19.31 11.33
C GLU A 285 4.63 18.15 11.73
N PRO A 286 4.65 17.73 13.01
CA PRO A 286 5.37 16.56 13.46
C PRO A 286 5.02 15.33 12.62
N THR A 287 6.01 14.75 11.93
CA THR A 287 5.79 13.66 10.98
C THR A 287 6.96 12.69 10.97
N ILE A 288 6.65 11.40 10.84
CA ILE A 288 7.57 10.33 10.45
C ILE A 288 7.12 9.81 9.11
N LEU A 289 8.03 9.77 8.14
CA LEU A 289 7.84 9.18 6.82
C LEU A 289 8.77 7.99 6.66
N CYS A 290 8.22 6.80 6.47
CA CYS A 290 8.98 5.61 6.11
C CYS A 290 8.73 5.27 4.64
N MET A 291 9.77 5.24 3.80
CA MET A 291 9.68 4.85 2.40
C MET A 291 10.56 3.62 2.15
N TYR A 292 10.05 2.68 1.39
CA TYR A 292 10.71 1.39 1.13
C TYR A 292 10.21 0.75 -0.16
N GLY A 293 11.04 -0.13 -0.75
CA GLY A 293 10.61 -1.00 -1.86
C GLY A 293 9.87 -2.23 -1.36
N ASP A 294 8.85 -2.68 -2.08
CA ASP A 294 8.04 -3.84 -1.70
C ASP A 294 8.65 -5.19 -2.12
N HIS A 295 9.38 -5.22 -3.19
CA HIS A 295 10.16 -6.35 -3.70
C HIS A 295 11.10 -5.88 -4.83
N LEU A 296 12.06 -6.71 -5.21
CA LEU A 296 12.87 -6.46 -6.41
C LEU A 296 12.02 -6.59 -7.68
N PRO A 297 12.42 -5.90 -8.77
CA PRO A 297 11.79 -6.05 -10.08
C PRO A 297 12.01 -7.44 -10.65
N SER A 298 11.09 -7.89 -11.52
CA SER A 298 11.24 -9.14 -12.30
C SER A 298 12.23 -8.97 -13.47
N LEU A 299 13.50 -8.77 -13.15
CA LEU A 299 14.60 -8.55 -14.08
C LEU A 299 15.65 -9.67 -14.00
N ASP A 300 15.25 -10.85 -13.52
CA ASP A 300 16.09 -12.04 -13.40
C ASP A 300 17.39 -11.78 -12.60
N ILE A 301 17.25 -11.00 -11.49
CA ILE A 301 18.37 -10.67 -10.59
C ILE A 301 18.53 -11.80 -9.57
N GLU A 302 19.71 -12.42 -9.54
CA GLU A 302 20.08 -13.41 -8.54
C GLU A 302 21.03 -12.85 -7.48
N ASP A 303 21.24 -13.56 -6.38
CA ASP A 303 22.06 -13.08 -5.27
C ASP A 303 23.51 -12.82 -5.68
N GLU A 304 24.04 -13.62 -6.61
CA GLU A 304 25.38 -13.42 -7.17
C GLU A 304 25.54 -12.15 -8.01
N ASP A 305 24.44 -11.58 -8.51
CA ASP A 305 24.47 -10.32 -9.27
C ASP A 305 24.56 -9.10 -8.35
N LEU A 306 24.33 -9.27 -7.05
CA LEU A 306 24.27 -8.18 -6.08
C LEU A 306 25.63 -7.95 -5.39
N THR A 307 25.95 -6.70 -5.14
CA THR A 307 27.17 -6.31 -4.38
C THR A 307 27.03 -6.58 -2.88
N TYR A 308 25.79 -6.57 -2.37
CA TYR A 308 25.42 -6.92 -0.99
C TYR A 308 23.93 -7.28 -0.92
N GLY A 309 23.51 -7.91 0.16
CA GLY A 309 22.14 -8.36 0.34
C GLY A 309 21.80 -9.62 -0.45
N ASN A 310 20.51 -9.81 -0.70
CA ASN A 310 19.96 -10.91 -1.50
C ASN A 310 18.68 -10.44 -2.22
N LYS A 311 18.14 -11.25 -3.11
CA LYS A 311 16.97 -10.91 -3.94
C LYS A 311 15.66 -10.68 -3.17
N TYR A 312 15.61 -10.99 -1.89
CA TYR A 312 14.50 -10.70 -0.99
C TYR A 312 14.72 -9.44 -0.15
N GLN A 313 15.76 -8.64 -0.45
CA GLN A 313 16.06 -7.43 0.31
C GLN A 313 15.93 -6.19 -0.56
N THR A 314 15.10 -5.26 -0.09
CA THR A 314 15.00 -3.89 -0.61
C THR A 314 15.66 -2.91 0.36
N SER A 315 15.60 -1.62 0.07
CA SER A 315 16.11 -0.59 0.96
C SER A 315 14.97 0.24 1.55
N TYR A 316 15.20 0.78 2.75
CA TYR A 316 14.28 1.72 3.39
C TYR A 316 15.01 2.91 4.00
N PHE A 317 14.27 4.00 4.21
CA PHE A 317 14.65 5.09 5.11
C PHE A 317 13.45 5.58 5.92
N MET A 318 13.73 6.17 7.10
CA MET A 318 12.74 6.81 7.98
C MET A 318 13.13 8.29 8.14
N TRP A 319 12.53 9.17 7.33
CA TRP A 319 12.64 10.61 7.51
C TRP A 319 11.73 11.06 8.66
N ASP A 320 12.19 12.02 9.44
CA ASP A 320 11.39 12.68 10.45
C ASP A 320 11.78 14.16 10.64
N ASN A 321 10.87 14.94 11.18
CA ASN A 321 11.11 16.32 11.61
C ASN A 321 10.94 16.51 13.12
N ILE A 322 11.01 15.44 13.89
CA ILE A 322 10.85 15.42 15.36
C ILE A 322 12.14 15.09 16.11
N GLY A 323 13.25 15.01 15.40
CA GLY A 323 14.59 14.81 15.97
C GLY A 323 14.85 13.41 16.50
N LEU A 324 14.42 12.37 15.79
CA LEU A 324 14.73 10.99 16.13
C LEU A 324 16.22 10.69 15.92
N LYS A 325 16.81 9.93 16.85
CA LYS A 325 18.18 9.48 16.68
C LYS A 325 18.28 8.50 15.50
N LYS A 326 19.23 8.75 14.58
CA LYS A 326 19.55 7.84 13.48
C LYS A 326 19.99 6.49 14.02
N GLN A 327 19.40 5.43 13.49
CA GLN A 327 19.72 4.02 13.78
C GLN A 327 19.58 3.24 12.49
N ASP A 328 20.69 2.75 11.95
CA ASP A 328 20.71 1.95 10.75
C ASP A 328 20.70 0.47 11.08
N GLY A 329 20.12 -0.34 10.19
CA GLY A 329 20.10 -1.79 10.36
C GLY A 329 19.22 -2.50 9.34
N THR A 330 19.37 -3.83 9.27
CA THR A 330 18.46 -4.69 8.52
C THR A 330 17.25 -5.01 9.38
N ILE A 331 16.06 -4.88 8.81
CA ILE A 331 14.77 -5.09 9.47
C ILE A 331 13.94 -6.04 8.61
N GLU A 332 13.19 -6.94 9.22
CA GLU A 332 12.16 -7.73 8.55
C GLU A 332 10.92 -6.87 8.29
N ALA A 333 10.22 -7.09 7.17
CA ALA A 333 9.04 -6.30 6.82
C ALA A 333 7.98 -6.29 7.93
N TYR A 334 7.71 -7.44 8.56
CA TYR A 334 6.77 -7.55 9.67
C TYR A 334 7.21 -6.80 10.95
N ASP A 335 8.47 -6.41 11.08
CA ASP A 335 8.99 -5.65 12.23
C ASP A 335 8.97 -4.12 12.02
N LEU A 336 8.95 -3.66 10.75
CA LEU A 336 9.16 -2.25 10.42
C LEU A 336 8.12 -1.33 11.09
N GLY A 337 6.86 -1.75 11.10
CA GLY A 337 5.79 -1.01 11.78
C GLY A 337 6.06 -0.86 13.27
N SER A 338 6.49 -1.94 13.93
CA SER A 338 6.76 -1.92 15.36
C SER A 338 7.99 -1.07 15.73
N GLU A 339 9.00 -1.00 14.85
CA GLU A 339 10.14 -0.11 15.02
C GLU A 339 9.73 1.38 14.99
N VAL A 340 8.84 1.76 14.07
CA VAL A 340 8.28 3.12 14.03
C VAL A 340 7.47 3.43 15.29
N LEU A 341 6.60 2.52 15.71
CA LEU A 341 5.79 2.70 16.92
C LEU A 341 6.66 2.77 18.20
N ASN A 342 7.74 1.99 18.26
CA ASN A 342 8.70 2.07 19.36
C ASN A 342 9.37 3.46 19.44
N LYS A 343 9.75 4.07 18.31
CA LYS A 343 10.28 5.45 18.26
C LYS A 343 9.26 6.50 18.74
N CYS A 344 7.97 6.17 18.70
CA CYS A 344 6.86 6.97 19.20
C CYS A 344 6.51 6.69 20.68
N ASN A 345 7.18 5.75 21.34
CA ASN A 345 6.85 5.23 22.68
C ASN A 345 5.42 4.64 22.73
N ILE A 346 4.98 4.02 21.63
CA ILE A 346 3.72 3.29 21.54
C ILE A 346 4.03 1.80 21.70
N HIS A 347 3.58 1.23 22.82
CA HIS A 347 3.88 -0.16 23.21
C HIS A 347 2.62 -1.00 23.38
N THR A 348 1.48 -0.55 22.85
CA THR A 348 0.21 -1.29 22.80
C THR A 348 0.08 -2.08 21.50
N GLY A 349 -0.86 -2.99 21.45
CA GLY A 349 -1.03 -3.94 20.37
C GLY A 349 -0.29 -5.25 20.64
N ILE A 350 -0.90 -6.37 20.23
CA ILE A 350 -0.36 -7.73 20.50
C ILE A 350 0.94 -7.94 19.71
N MET A 351 0.86 -7.82 18.38
CA MET A 351 2.03 -8.01 17.51
C MET A 351 3.09 -6.93 17.75
N ASN A 352 2.67 -5.67 17.88
CA ASN A 352 3.58 -4.56 18.13
C ASN A 352 4.40 -4.77 19.42
N SER A 353 3.75 -4.99 20.55
CA SER A 353 4.45 -5.20 21.84
C SER A 353 5.27 -6.49 21.85
N PHE A 354 4.81 -7.53 21.15
CA PHE A 354 5.54 -8.78 20.99
C PHE A 354 6.87 -8.54 20.26
N HIS A 355 6.86 -7.89 19.10
CA HIS A 355 8.07 -7.56 18.35
C HIS A 355 9.06 -6.73 19.18
N GLN A 356 8.58 -5.64 19.79
CA GLN A 356 9.43 -4.74 20.57
C GLN A 356 10.12 -5.42 21.77
N THR A 357 9.56 -6.50 22.29
CA THR A 357 10.06 -7.14 23.53
C THR A 357 10.58 -8.54 23.36
N ARG A 358 10.23 -9.23 22.28
CA ARG A 358 10.56 -10.66 22.08
C ARG A 358 11.52 -10.91 20.93
N LYS A 359 11.76 -9.93 20.04
CA LYS A 359 12.72 -10.02 18.95
C LYS A 359 14.09 -10.50 19.47
N GLY A 360 14.72 -11.41 18.74
CA GLY A 360 16.01 -12.00 19.09
C GLY A 360 15.98 -13.06 20.20
N THR A 361 14.81 -13.40 20.80
CA THR A 361 14.71 -14.48 21.76
C THR A 361 14.60 -15.84 21.05
N LYS A 362 15.07 -16.93 21.72
CA LYS A 362 15.12 -18.29 21.18
C LYS A 362 13.79 -18.80 20.60
N ASN A 363 12.65 -18.37 21.15
CA ASN A 363 11.32 -18.84 20.77
C ASN A 363 10.54 -17.81 19.94
N TYR A 364 11.19 -16.75 19.47
CA TYR A 364 10.52 -15.64 18.78
C TYR A 364 9.60 -16.10 17.66
N GLN A 365 10.12 -16.83 16.67
CA GLN A 365 9.31 -17.31 15.53
C GLN A 365 8.21 -18.30 15.96
N LYS A 366 8.51 -19.21 16.90
CA LYS A 366 7.53 -20.19 17.39
C LYS A 366 6.37 -19.53 18.17
N ASP A 367 6.69 -18.54 18.98
CA ASP A 367 5.69 -17.79 19.75
C ASP A 367 4.88 -16.88 18.82
N MET A 368 5.52 -16.27 17.80
CA MET A 368 4.85 -15.49 16.77
C MET A 368 3.86 -16.35 15.98
N LYS A 369 4.26 -17.55 15.52
CA LYS A 369 3.35 -18.48 14.84
C LYS A 369 2.14 -18.84 15.69
N ASN A 370 2.30 -19.02 17.00
CA ASN A 370 1.18 -19.28 17.90
C ASN A 370 0.21 -18.09 17.98
N LEU A 371 0.73 -16.85 18.08
CA LEU A 371 -0.10 -15.63 18.09
C LEU A 371 -0.86 -15.45 16.77
N GLN A 372 -0.16 -15.56 15.64
CA GLN A 372 -0.78 -15.45 14.31
C GLN A 372 -1.88 -16.48 14.09
N TYR A 373 -1.58 -17.76 14.45
CA TYR A 373 -2.59 -18.82 14.36
C TYR A 373 -3.79 -18.51 15.26
N ASP A 374 -3.56 -18.08 16.52
CA ASP A 374 -4.63 -17.76 17.45
C ASP A 374 -5.54 -16.62 16.93
N MET A 375 -4.92 -15.57 16.39
CA MET A 375 -5.64 -14.38 15.91
C MET A 375 -6.48 -14.65 14.66
N LEU A 376 -5.97 -15.48 13.73
CA LEU A 376 -6.54 -15.65 12.40
C LEU A 376 -7.37 -16.94 12.23
N TYR A 377 -6.96 -18.03 12.87
CA TYR A 377 -7.54 -19.37 12.65
C TYR A 377 -7.93 -20.06 13.96
N GLY A 378 -7.40 -19.59 15.09
CA GLY A 378 -7.54 -20.24 16.39
C GLY A 378 -8.80 -19.83 17.13
N LYS A 379 -8.70 -19.93 18.46
CA LYS A 379 -9.80 -19.61 19.39
C LYS A 379 -9.80 -18.17 19.86
N GLN A 380 -8.84 -17.36 19.39
CA GLN A 380 -8.70 -15.96 19.76
C GLN A 380 -8.54 -15.74 21.27
N TYR A 381 -7.80 -16.64 21.92
CA TYR A 381 -7.50 -16.57 23.35
C TYR A 381 -6.83 -15.26 23.75
N VAL A 382 -5.99 -14.70 22.84
CA VAL A 382 -5.36 -13.39 23.03
C VAL A 382 -6.37 -12.26 23.25
N TRP A 383 -7.62 -12.43 22.83
CA TRP A 383 -8.74 -11.51 23.05
C TRP A 383 -9.88 -12.13 23.87
N ASN A 384 -9.57 -13.09 24.74
CA ASN A 384 -10.57 -13.81 25.54
C ASN A 384 -11.71 -14.38 24.68
N GLN A 385 -11.39 -14.92 23.50
CA GLN A 385 -12.31 -15.51 22.52
C GLN A 385 -13.32 -14.50 21.92
N GLN A 386 -13.04 -13.20 22.02
CA GLN A 386 -13.88 -12.13 21.48
C GLN A 386 -13.01 -11.13 20.70
N ASN A 387 -13.00 -11.29 19.38
CA ASN A 387 -12.27 -10.35 18.51
C ASN A 387 -12.82 -8.93 18.70
N PRO A 388 -12.02 -7.97 19.19
CA PRO A 388 -12.48 -6.60 19.41
C PRO A 388 -12.60 -5.78 18.12
N TYR A 389 -12.05 -6.28 17.02
CA TYR A 389 -11.99 -5.54 15.76
C TYR A 389 -13.19 -5.85 14.88
N LYS A 390 -13.66 -4.83 14.16
CA LYS A 390 -14.75 -4.93 13.19
C LYS A 390 -14.31 -4.25 11.89
N ALA A 391 -14.81 -4.75 10.77
CA ALA A 391 -14.65 -4.09 9.49
C ALA A 391 -15.16 -2.64 9.57
N THR A 392 -14.42 -1.71 9.01
CA THR A 392 -14.82 -0.30 8.96
C THR A 392 -15.82 -0.06 7.83
N ASN A 393 -16.58 1.02 7.94
CA ASN A 393 -17.29 1.58 6.79
C ASN A 393 -16.29 2.38 5.94
N LEU A 394 -15.48 1.66 5.15
CA LEU A 394 -14.39 2.20 4.36
C LEU A 394 -14.91 3.24 3.36
N LYS A 395 -14.49 4.51 3.53
CA LYS A 395 -14.85 5.59 2.62
C LYS A 395 -13.88 5.64 1.43
N PHE A 396 -14.39 5.61 0.21
CA PHE A 396 -13.56 5.72 -0.98
C PHE A 396 -13.36 7.17 -1.42
N GLY A 397 -12.08 7.53 -1.64
CA GLY A 397 -11.67 8.86 -2.00
C GLY A 397 -11.60 9.82 -0.83
N ILE A 398 -10.58 10.67 -0.82
CA ILE A 398 -10.39 11.70 0.23
C ILE A 398 -11.03 13.04 -0.17
N ARG A 399 -11.11 13.34 -1.45
CA ARG A 399 -11.73 14.55 -1.98
C ARG A 399 -13.22 14.32 -2.16
N PRO A 400 -14.11 15.21 -1.65
CA PRO A 400 -15.55 15.04 -1.81
C PRO A 400 -15.97 15.22 -3.26
N LEU A 401 -16.74 14.25 -3.77
CA LEU A 401 -17.40 14.34 -5.05
C LEU A 401 -18.67 15.20 -4.88
N THR A 402 -18.80 16.28 -5.66
CA THR A 402 -19.94 17.19 -5.51
C THR A 402 -20.52 17.62 -6.84
N VAL A 403 -21.84 17.79 -6.89
CA VAL A 403 -22.56 18.45 -7.99
C VAL A 403 -23.02 19.83 -7.52
N THR A 404 -22.70 20.87 -8.27
CA THR A 404 -23.02 22.27 -7.92
C THR A 404 -24.04 22.88 -8.87
N LYS A 405 -24.08 22.44 -10.13
CA LYS A 405 -24.97 23.02 -11.17
C LYS A 405 -25.19 22.03 -12.30
N ALA A 406 -26.35 22.08 -12.92
CA ALA A 406 -26.60 21.50 -14.23
C ALA A 406 -27.20 22.55 -15.17
N TYR A 407 -26.84 22.50 -16.45
CA TYR A 407 -27.41 23.38 -17.48
C TYR A 407 -27.51 22.60 -18.81
N GLU A 408 -28.51 22.96 -19.60
CA GLU A 408 -28.79 22.33 -20.86
C GLU A 408 -28.24 23.07 -22.07
N THR A 409 -28.07 22.31 -23.13
CA THR A 409 -27.92 22.78 -24.50
C THR A 409 -28.99 22.09 -25.35
N LYS A 410 -28.92 22.25 -26.68
CA LYS A 410 -29.89 21.65 -27.58
C LYS A 410 -30.05 20.13 -27.36
N ASP A 411 -28.96 19.42 -27.22
CA ASP A 411 -28.93 17.93 -27.23
C ASP A 411 -28.37 17.30 -25.94
N SER A 412 -27.78 18.11 -25.07
CA SER A 412 -27.03 17.64 -23.88
C SER A 412 -27.38 18.43 -22.62
N VAL A 413 -27.20 17.78 -21.46
CA VAL A 413 -27.13 18.44 -20.15
C VAL A 413 -25.70 18.33 -19.64
N PHE A 414 -25.12 19.47 -19.31
CA PHE A 414 -23.80 19.59 -18.70
C PHE A 414 -23.94 19.69 -17.18
N ILE A 415 -23.20 18.84 -16.48
CA ILE A 415 -23.18 18.74 -15.02
C ILE A 415 -21.86 19.31 -14.52
N VAL A 416 -21.94 20.36 -13.73
CA VAL A 416 -20.78 21.05 -13.13
C VAL A 416 -20.63 20.61 -11.67
N GLY A 417 -19.40 20.38 -11.27
CA GLY A 417 -19.11 19.96 -9.91
C GLY A 417 -17.62 19.94 -9.60
N ASN A 418 -17.21 19.11 -8.64
CA ASN A 418 -15.81 18.98 -8.26
C ASN A 418 -15.42 17.52 -8.09
N ASN A 419 -14.15 17.27 -8.38
CA ASN A 419 -13.48 15.97 -8.25
C ASN A 419 -14.08 14.87 -9.11
N PHE A 420 -14.65 15.21 -10.26
CA PHE A 420 -15.05 14.22 -11.25
C PHE A 420 -13.82 13.52 -11.81
N THR A 421 -13.97 12.25 -12.13
CA THR A 421 -12.98 11.42 -12.81
C THR A 421 -13.60 10.72 -14.00
N ASN A 422 -12.79 10.12 -14.86
CA ASN A 422 -13.28 9.30 -15.98
C ASN A 422 -14.03 8.02 -15.55
N PHE A 423 -14.09 7.74 -14.23
CA PHE A 423 -14.89 6.66 -13.64
C PHE A 423 -16.26 7.16 -13.12
N CYS A 424 -16.54 8.44 -13.28
CA CYS A 424 -17.84 9.01 -12.88
C CYS A 424 -18.96 8.58 -13.84
N GLN A 425 -20.10 8.22 -13.24
CA GLN A 425 -21.34 7.90 -13.95
C GLN A 425 -22.50 8.63 -13.27
N VAL A 426 -23.42 9.14 -14.07
CA VAL A 426 -24.67 9.75 -13.57
C VAL A 426 -25.72 8.69 -13.34
N TYR A 427 -26.45 8.80 -12.24
CA TYR A 427 -27.56 7.94 -11.88
C TYR A 427 -28.80 8.74 -11.56
N VAL A 428 -29.93 8.36 -12.15
CA VAL A 428 -31.28 8.81 -11.76
C VAL A 428 -31.94 7.64 -11.04
N GLY A 429 -32.11 7.76 -9.72
CA GLY A 429 -32.41 6.60 -8.88
C GLY A 429 -31.30 5.54 -9.03
N ASP A 430 -31.70 4.32 -9.41
CA ASP A 430 -30.78 3.21 -9.66
C ASP A 430 -30.39 3.05 -11.14
N VAL A 431 -30.91 3.91 -12.03
CA VAL A 431 -30.66 3.84 -13.47
C VAL A 431 -29.40 4.60 -13.82
N LYS A 432 -28.41 3.89 -14.33
CA LYS A 432 -27.18 4.45 -14.87
C LYS A 432 -27.44 5.14 -16.21
N ILE A 433 -26.99 6.37 -16.34
CA ILE A 433 -27.06 7.16 -17.58
C ILE A 433 -25.70 7.20 -18.27
N ASN A 434 -25.69 7.11 -19.60
CA ASN A 434 -24.46 7.25 -20.36
C ASN A 434 -23.82 8.63 -20.12
N THR A 435 -22.60 8.63 -19.58
CA THR A 435 -21.93 9.83 -19.08
C THR A 435 -20.61 10.04 -19.83
N THR A 436 -20.43 11.22 -20.38
CA THR A 436 -19.16 11.66 -20.96
C THR A 436 -18.39 12.50 -19.96
N TYR A 437 -17.16 12.11 -19.66
CA TYR A 437 -16.24 12.87 -18.82
C TYR A 437 -15.45 13.88 -19.68
N HIS A 438 -15.50 15.16 -19.34
CA HIS A 438 -14.71 16.21 -20.00
C HIS A 438 -13.48 16.60 -19.15
N ASN A 439 -13.70 16.86 -17.85
CA ASN A 439 -12.65 17.21 -16.91
C ASN A 439 -13.16 17.07 -15.46
N GLU A 440 -12.32 17.39 -14.49
CA GLU A 440 -12.62 17.26 -13.07
C GLU A 440 -13.79 18.14 -12.54
N HIS A 441 -14.32 19.01 -13.40
CA HIS A 441 -15.44 19.89 -13.10
C HIS A 441 -16.64 19.73 -14.01
N LEU A 442 -16.54 18.92 -15.07
CA LEU A 442 -17.56 18.88 -16.11
C LEU A 442 -17.82 17.45 -16.62
N LEU A 443 -19.08 17.04 -16.51
CA LEU A 443 -19.63 15.85 -17.15
C LEU A 443 -20.73 16.27 -18.13
N GLU A 444 -21.06 15.37 -19.07
CA GLU A 444 -22.14 15.54 -20.03
C GLU A 444 -22.98 14.27 -20.11
N VAL A 445 -24.29 14.45 -20.20
CA VAL A 445 -25.27 13.40 -20.48
C VAL A 445 -26.23 13.84 -21.58
N SER A 446 -26.87 12.88 -22.27
CA SER A 446 -27.90 13.22 -23.24
C SER A 446 -29.13 13.85 -22.58
N LYS A 447 -29.66 14.93 -23.17
CA LYS A 447 -30.92 15.55 -22.71
C LYS A 447 -32.12 14.60 -22.72
N LYS A 448 -32.06 13.52 -23.53
CA LYS A 448 -33.11 12.49 -23.57
C LYS A 448 -33.16 11.63 -22.31
N ASP A 449 -32.02 11.50 -21.61
CA ASP A 449 -31.83 10.60 -20.49
C ASP A 449 -32.01 11.29 -19.12
N LEU A 450 -32.03 12.65 -19.07
CA LEU A 450 -32.23 13.43 -17.86
C LEU A 450 -33.34 14.46 -18.09
N LYS A 451 -34.47 14.32 -17.40
CA LYS A 451 -35.68 15.13 -17.58
C LYS A 451 -35.83 16.16 -16.47
N ASN A 452 -36.59 17.22 -16.79
CA ASN A 452 -36.93 18.24 -15.79
C ASN A 452 -37.61 17.62 -14.56
N GLY A 453 -37.11 17.94 -13.37
CA GLY A 453 -37.58 17.40 -12.10
C GLY A 453 -36.89 16.09 -11.67
N ASP A 454 -36.05 15.47 -12.51
CA ASP A 454 -35.29 14.28 -12.11
C ASP A 454 -34.28 14.63 -11.02
N THR A 455 -34.21 13.78 -9.99
CA THR A 455 -33.17 13.81 -8.98
C THR A 455 -32.06 12.85 -9.40
N PHE A 456 -30.84 13.35 -9.54
CA PHE A 456 -29.69 12.55 -9.92
C PHE A 456 -28.50 12.72 -8.95
N LYS A 457 -27.60 11.76 -9.00
CA LYS A 457 -26.28 11.81 -8.35
C LYS A 457 -25.19 11.37 -9.32
N VAL A 458 -23.97 11.82 -9.08
CA VAL A 458 -22.78 11.34 -9.77
C VAL A 458 -22.11 10.32 -8.86
N SER A 459 -21.76 9.15 -9.40
CA SER A 459 -21.06 8.11 -8.64
C SER A 459 -19.78 7.68 -9.34
N ILE A 460 -18.73 7.44 -8.55
CA ILE A 460 -17.51 6.79 -9.01
C ILE A 460 -17.74 5.28 -8.95
N VAL A 461 -17.52 4.60 -10.09
CA VAL A 461 -17.81 3.17 -10.25
C VAL A 461 -16.51 2.45 -10.64
N SER A 462 -16.22 1.36 -9.94
CA SER A 462 -15.07 0.49 -10.27
C SER A 462 -15.30 -0.30 -11.57
N LYS A 463 -14.24 -0.92 -12.10
CA LYS A 463 -14.34 -1.80 -13.27
C LYS A 463 -15.24 -3.02 -13.03
N THR A 464 -15.19 -3.61 -11.85
CA THR A 464 -16.24 -4.53 -11.35
C THR A 464 -17.35 -3.64 -10.85
N PRO A 465 -18.55 -3.61 -11.45
CA PRO A 465 -19.57 -2.57 -11.24
C PRO A 465 -19.99 -2.43 -9.78
N LYS A 466 -19.15 -1.76 -8.98
CA LYS A 466 -19.36 -1.41 -7.56
C LYS A 466 -19.29 0.09 -7.45
N VAL A 467 -20.29 0.71 -6.87
CA VAL A 467 -20.28 2.13 -6.52
C VAL A 467 -19.31 2.31 -5.35
N LEU A 468 -18.27 3.11 -5.55
CA LEU A 468 -17.26 3.41 -4.54
C LEU A 468 -17.65 4.64 -3.72
N SER A 469 -18.06 5.71 -4.40
CA SER A 469 -18.54 6.94 -3.74
C SER A 469 -19.58 7.63 -4.59
N SER A 470 -20.38 8.50 -3.98
CA SER A 470 -21.41 9.28 -4.68
C SER A 470 -21.38 10.74 -4.21
N SER A 471 -21.81 11.64 -5.10
CA SER A 471 -22.03 13.05 -4.79
C SER A 471 -23.28 13.25 -3.93
N ASN A 472 -23.52 14.50 -3.55
CA ASN A 472 -24.85 14.95 -3.16
C ASN A 472 -25.86 14.67 -4.28
N GLU A 473 -27.12 14.49 -3.92
CA GLU A 473 -28.23 14.52 -4.85
C GLU A 473 -28.45 15.92 -5.40
N TYR A 474 -28.85 16.00 -6.66
CA TYR A 474 -29.16 17.27 -7.33
C TYR A 474 -30.45 17.12 -8.14
N VAL A 475 -31.38 18.08 -7.95
CA VAL A 475 -32.63 18.10 -8.73
C VAL A 475 -32.40 18.92 -9.99
N TYR A 476 -32.51 18.27 -11.16
CA TYR A 476 -32.38 18.93 -12.43
C TYR A 476 -33.61 19.78 -12.74
N GLN A 477 -33.40 21.04 -13.05
CA GLN A 477 -34.44 21.97 -13.48
C GLN A 477 -34.03 22.59 -14.80
N GLU A 478 -34.85 22.35 -15.83
CA GLU A 478 -34.73 23.08 -17.09
C GLU A 478 -34.94 24.56 -16.82
N LYS A 479 -34.06 25.41 -17.36
CA LYS A 479 -34.32 26.85 -17.33
C LYS A 479 -35.52 27.11 -18.23
N SER A 480 -36.62 27.61 -17.69
CA SER A 480 -37.66 28.22 -18.50
C SER A 480 -37.01 29.36 -19.33
N GLU A 481 -37.02 29.21 -20.66
CA GLU A 481 -36.75 30.36 -21.54
C GLU A 481 -37.66 31.49 -21.12
N LYS A 482 -37.07 32.57 -20.59
CA LYS A 482 -37.71 33.87 -20.42
C LYS A 482 -37.35 34.76 -21.61
#